data_1294ba44747f42762d0382bd7075ec0f
#
_entry.id   1294ba44747f42762d0382bd7075ec0f
#
_cell.length_a   1.000
_cell.length_b   1.000
_cell.length_c   1.000
_cell.angle_alpha   90.00
_cell.angle_beta   90.00
_cell.angle_gamma   90.00
#
_symmetry.space_group_name_H-M   'P 1'
#
loop_
_entity.id
_entity.type
_entity.pdbx_description
1 polymer ?
#
loop_
_entity_poly.entity_id
_entity_poly.type
_entity_poly.pdbx_seq_one_letter_code
_entity_poly.pdbx_strand_id
1 'polypeptide(L)'
;MPTVTVVVGCLVAWWVSTELIGSPQPVLAPTGVLLSVTATAYSTVVQAVQQTVAVLVGLAAAIGFVQVFGANAATMVVLVAVALVVSRTVGIPWQNTQAPITALLVFTLGREYGMARLLDIVIGALVGATLTLMIPPRHVGRAAKDMADLADDLADLCSDLAEGVRQSWTASQAQKWLARARRLSARLRSAHESAERANESLRFTLRRARTRQRLRRIMQAVLCLEHACLQLRGVARALADLAAGVRGLPGQRETGSFPQVFAELLDAIGKAYACFEHLLVVPGSGEDLVHLRATIAEGERLERAARMQMAEIDPHSPLWTLYGALLDDCVQLRHEVDPDDGPHREAIPPRAREQAARLTSRRRH
;
A
#
# COMPACT_ATOMS: atom_id res chain seq x y z
N MET A 1 12.35 10.49 13.10
CA MET A 1 13.38 10.76 12.07
C MET A 1 12.95 11.67 10.90
N PRO A 2 11.67 11.98 10.63
CA PRO A 2 11.33 13.01 9.67
C PRO A 2 11.79 14.40 10.12
N THR A 3 11.80 14.67 11.41
CA THR A 3 12.22 15.94 12.02
C THR A 3 13.65 16.36 11.65
N VAL A 4 14.62 15.46 11.69
CA VAL A 4 16.02 15.79 11.35
C VAL A 4 16.15 16.22 9.89
N THR A 5 15.49 15.52 8.97
CA THR A 5 15.56 15.83 7.53
C THR A 5 14.87 17.16 7.22
N VAL A 6 13.77 17.47 7.92
CA VAL A 6 13.08 18.77 7.80
C VAL A 6 13.96 19.90 8.31
N VAL A 7 14.58 19.71 9.48
CA VAL A 7 15.49 20.69 10.07
C VAL A 7 16.69 20.95 9.15
N VAL A 8 17.32 19.88 8.60
CA VAL A 8 18.41 20.03 7.63
C VAL A 8 17.93 20.76 6.37
N GLY A 9 16.75 20.44 5.88
CA GLY A 9 16.16 21.13 4.74
C GLY A 9 15.90 22.60 4.97
N CYS A 10 15.39 22.95 6.14
CA CYS A 10 15.19 24.34 6.54
C CYS A 10 16.52 25.10 6.65
N LEU A 11 17.57 24.46 7.20
CA LEU A 11 18.89 25.06 7.30
C LEU A 11 19.51 25.27 5.90
N VAL A 12 19.42 24.31 5.02
CA VAL A 12 19.90 24.41 3.62
C VAL A 12 19.14 25.52 2.88
N ALA A 13 17.81 25.56 3.00
CA ALA A 13 17.01 26.60 2.36
C ALA A 13 17.33 28.00 2.89
N TRP A 14 17.52 28.12 4.20
CA TRP A 14 17.97 29.37 4.83
C TRP A 14 19.33 29.79 4.29
N TRP A 15 20.32 28.91 4.29
CA TRP A 15 21.68 29.19 3.84
C TRP A 15 21.72 29.59 2.35
N VAL A 16 20.99 28.87 1.50
CA VAL A 16 20.89 29.17 0.06
C VAL A 16 20.23 30.52 -0.17
N SER A 17 19.20 30.87 0.59
CA SER A 17 18.51 32.17 0.47
C SER A 17 19.39 33.34 0.92
N THR A 18 20.21 33.16 1.97
CA THR A 18 21.12 34.20 2.46
C THR A 18 22.32 34.42 1.56
N GLU A 19 23.01 33.32 1.13
CA GLU A 19 24.28 33.43 0.40
C GLU A 19 24.11 33.69 -1.11
N LEU A 20 23.05 33.08 -1.76
CA LEU A 20 22.84 33.24 -3.21
C LEU A 20 22.02 34.48 -3.57
N ILE A 21 21.06 34.87 -2.74
CA ILE A 21 20.12 35.95 -3.09
C ILE A 21 20.39 37.23 -2.26
N GLY A 22 21.06 37.09 -1.12
CA GLY A 22 21.25 38.22 -0.21
C GLY A 22 19.90 38.70 0.36
N SER A 23 18.92 37.80 0.54
CA SER A 23 17.59 38.17 1.02
C SER A 23 17.68 38.75 2.43
N PRO A 24 17.14 39.94 2.66
CA PRO A 24 17.22 40.61 3.97
C PRO A 24 16.37 39.91 5.04
N GLN A 25 15.46 39.00 4.65
CA GLN A 25 14.60 38.25 5.56
C GLN A 25 14.31 36.82 5.00
N PRO A 26 15.25 35.87 5.13
CA PRO A 26 15.16 34.56 4.52
C PRO A 26 14.19 33.57 5.23
N VAL A 27 13.25 34.09 6.04
CA VAL A 27 12.30 33.28 6.83
C VAL A 27 11.34 32.47 5.95
N LEU A 28 11.13 32.89 4.71
CA LEU A 28 10.16 32.27 3.80
C LEU A 28 10.69 31.02 3.11
N ALA A 29 12.00 30.88 2.90
CA ALA A 29 12.60 29.72 2.32
C ALA A 29 12.42 28.45 3.22
N PRO A 30 12.70 28.50 4.54
CA PRO A 30 12.36 27.42 5.47
C PRO A 30 10.87 27.08 5.56
N THR A 31 9.98 28.09 5.49
CA THR A 31 8.53 27.82 5.51
C THR A 31 8.06 27.05 4.28
N GLY A 32 8.67 27.30 3.11
CA GLY A 32 8.44 26.53 1.88
C GLY A 32 8.83 25.04 2.04
N VAL A 33 9.96 24.77 2.72
CA VAL A 33 10.37 23.38 3.05
C VAL A 33 9.39 22.74 4.03
N LEU A 34 8.97 23.41 5.08
CA LEU A 34 8.00 22.89 6.06
C LEU A 34 6.68 22.50 5.41
N LEU A 35 6.16 23.30 4.50
CA LEU A 35 4.92 23.03 3.78
C LEU A 35 5.07 21.86 2.81
N SER A 36 6.25 21.68 2.21
CA SER A 36 6.50 20.61 1.23
C SER A 36 6.67 19.22 1.86
N VAL A 37 7.14 19.13 3.11
CA VAL A 37 7.45 17.83 3.76
C VAL A 37 6.20 17.11 4.32
N THR A 38 5.10 17.81 4.51
CA THR A 38 3.84 17.20 5.03
C THR A 38 3.05 16.43 4.00
N ALA A 39 3.41 16.52 2.71
CA ALA A 39 2.68 15.97 1.58
C ALA A 39 3.40 14.79 0.91
N THR A 40 2.71 14.03 0.04
CA THR A 40 3.36 13.03 -0.84
C THR A 40 4.20 13.73 -1.91
N ALA A 41 5.19 13.06 -2.50
CA ALA A 41 6.07 13.66 -3.52
C ALA A 41 5.29 14.29 -4.70
N TYR A 42 4.14 13.71 -5.07
CA TYR A 42 3.24 14.26 -6.08
C TYR A 42 2.54 15.53 -5.60
N SER A 43 1.90 15.45 -4.45
CA SER A 43 1.21 16.61 -3.87
C SER A 43 2.18 17.75 -3.54
N THR A 44 3.44 17.43 -3.19
CA THR A 44 4.50 18.43 -2.95
C THR A 44 4.82 19.22 -4.22
N VAL A 45 5.01 18.57 -5.37
CA VAL A 45 5.28 19.27 -6.64
C VAL A 45 4.09 20.09 -7.08
N VAL A 46 2.89 19.50 -7.04
CA VAL A 46 1.66 20.22 -7.39
C VAL A 46 1.43 21.41 -6.45
N GLN A 47 1.61 21.21 -5.16
CA GLN A 47 1.47 22.27 -4.16
C GLN A 47 2.53 23.36 -4.32
N ALA A 48 3.78 23.01 -4.64
CA ALA A 48 4.85 23.97 -4.93
C ALA A 48 4.52 24.83 -6.16
N VAL A 49 4.02 24.21 -7.23
CA VAL A 49 3.57 24.92 -8.45
C VAL A 49 2.38 25.83 -8.12
N GLN A 50 1.37 25.33 -7.43
CA GLN A 50 0.21 26.12 -7.02
C GLN A 50 0.61 27.30 -6.13
N GLN A 51 1.52 27.10 -5.21
CA GLN A 51 2.03 28.16 -4.33
C GLN A 51 2.79 29.21 -5.12
N THR A 52 3.65 28.81 -6.05
CA THR A 52 4.38 29.75 -6.93
C THR A 52 3.41 30.54 -7.81
N VAL A 53 2.42 29.90 -8.40
CA VAL A 53 1.37 30.58 -9.20
C VAL A 53 0.56 31.54 -8.32
N ALA A 54 0.19 31.16 -7.10
CA ALA A 54 -0.52 32.03 -6.17
C ALA A 54 0.26 33.30 -5.84
N VAL A 55 1.58 33.19 -5.62
CA VAL A 55 2.47 34.33 -5.35
C VAL A 55 2.61 35.23 -6.59
N LEU A 56 2.76 34.65 -7.79
CA LEU A 56 2.82 35.41 -9.05
C LEU A 56 1.53 36.18 -9.29
N VAL A 57 0.37 35.54 -9.07
CA VAL A 57 -0.94 36.21 -9.18
C VAL A 57 -1.06 37.36 -8.16
N GLY A 58 -0.69 37.12 -6.91
CA GLY A 58 -0.69 38.17 -5.87
C GLY A 58 0.23 39.34 -6.21
N LEU A 59 1.43 39.07 -6.71
CA LEU A 59 2.41 40.07 -7.12
C LEU A 59 1.89 40.88 -8.32
N ALA A 60 1.40 40.24 -9.36
CA ALA A 60 0.86 40.89 -10.56
C ALA A 60 -0.36 41.80 -10.23
N ALA A 61 -1.27 41.27 -9.39
CA ALA A 61 -2.42 42.05 -8.92
C ALA A 61 -1.98 43.28 -8.12
N ALA A 62 -1.01 43.16 -7.19
CA ALA A 62 -0.54 44.23 -6.38
C ALA A 62 0.13 45.37 -7.24
N ILE A 63 0.99 44.95 -8.18
CA ILE A 63 1.67 45.93 -9.07
C ILE A 63 0.64 46.64 -9.95
N GLY A 64 -0.29 45.91 -10.58
CA GLY A 64 -1.31 46.53 -11.43
C GLY A 64 -2.22 47.50 -10.69
N PHE A 65 -2.67 47.14 -9.49
CA PHE A 65 -3.55 47.97 -8.69
C PHE A 65 -2.85 49.22 -8.17
N VAL A 66 -1.61 49.12 -7.67
CA VAL A 66 -0.84 50.27 -7.17
C VAL A 66 -0.55 51.27 -8.29
N GLN A 67 -0.29 50.81 -9.52
CA GLN A 67 -0.04 51.69 -10.66
C GLN A 67 -1.28 52.49 -11.09
N VAL A 68 -2.48 51.91 -10.98
CA VAL A 68 -3.72 52.51 -11.47
C VAL A 68 -4.39 53.39 -10.39
N PHE A 69 -4.43 52.93 -9.16
CA PHE A 69 -5.24 53.51 -8.09
C PHE A 69 -4.43 54.17 -6.95
N GLY A 70 -3.11 54.03 -7.00
CA GLY A 70 -2.24 54.53 -5.94
C GLY A 70 -2.34 53.71 -4.62
N ALA A 71 -1.51 54.03 -3.64
CA ALA A 71 -1.44 53.34 -2.35
C ALA A 71 -2.34 54.01 -1.31
N ASN A 72 -3.57 53.54 -1.11
CA ASN A 72 -4.48 53.99 -0.07
C ASN A 72 -5.30 52.86 0.54
N ALA A 73 -5.96 53.04 1.68
CA ALA A 73 -6.68 52.01 2.41
C ALA A 73 -7.82 51.35 1.59
N ALA A 74 -8.49 52.11 0.75
CA ALA A 74 -9.56 51.56 -0.11
C ALA A 74 -8.99 50.62 -1.19
N THR A 75 -7.87 51.00 -1.82
CA THR A 75 -7.15 50.17 -2.81
C THR A 75 -6.67 48.87 -2.17
N MET A 76 -6.22 48.88 -0.92
CA MET A 76 -5.81 47.68 -0.19
C MET A 76 -6.93 46.68 -0.02
N VAL A 77 -8.14 47.12 0.40
CA VAL A 77 -9.30 46.23 0.58
C VAL A 77 -9.72 45.60 -0.75
N VAL A 78 -9.79 46.42 -1.81
CA VAL A 78 -10.15 45.92 -3.15
C VAL A 78 -9.09 44.95 -3.67
N LEU A 79 -7.81 45.21 -3.46
CA LEU A 79 -6.70 44.37 -3.86
C LEU A 79 -6.81 42.94 -3.22
N VAL A 80 -7.06 42.91 -1.90
CA VAL A 80 -7.24 41.64 -1.19
C VAL A 80 -8.45 40.87 -1.73
N ALA A 81 -9.58 41.54 -1.96
CA ALA A 81 -10.78 40.92 -2.52
C ALA A 81 -10.54 40.36 -3.93
N VAL A 82 -9.87 41.11 -4.79
CA VAL A 82 -9.50 40.68 -6.15
C VAL A 82 -8.54 39.48 -6.11
N ALA A 83 -7.51 39.54 -5.26
CA ALA A 83 -6.57 38.43 -5.09
C ALA A 83 -7.26 37.13 -4.64
N LEU A 84 -8.26 37.23 -3.74
CA LEU A 84 -9.07 36.06 -3.34
C LEU A 84 -9.95 35.53 -4.48
N VAL A 85 -10.60 36.39 -5.24
CA VAL A 85 -11.45 35.98 -6.37
C VAL A 85 -10.61 35.32 -7.46
N VAL A 86 -9.48 35.94 -7.84
CA VAL A 86 -8.57 35.39 -8.86
C VAL A 86 -7.97 34.07 -8.42
N SER A 87 -7.59 33.92 -7.14
CA SER A 87 -7.12 32.64 -6.60
C SER A 87 -8.15 31.52 -6.76
N ARG A 88 -9.43 31.84 -6.60
CA ARG A 88 -10.54 30.88 -6.81
C ARG A 88 -10.71 30.50 -8.27
N THR A 89 -10.64 31.45 -9.18
CA THR A 89 -10.82 31.18 -10.63
C THR A 89 -9.67 30.35 -11.22
N VAL A 90 -8.46 30.49 -10.67
CA VAL A 90 -7.28 29.69 -11.08
C VAL A 90 -7.28 28.29 -10.45
N GLY A 91 -8.28 27.95 -9.63
CA GLY A 91 -8.37 26.62 -9.00
C GLY A 91 -7.42 26.39 -7.83
N ILE A 92 -6.93 27.47 -7.21
CA ILE A 92 -6.09 27.40 -6.03
C ILE A 92 -6.98 27.11 -4.82
N PRO A 93 -6.67 26.09 -3.98
CA PRO A 93 -7.48 25.75 -2.81
C PRO A 93 -7.69 26.98 -1.92
N TRP A 94 -8.93 27.19 -1.44
CA TRP A 94 -9.32 28.36 -0.62
C TRP A 94 -8.50 28.51 0.68
N GLN A 95 -7.89 27.41 1.14
CA GLN A 95 -6.98 27.38 2.30
C GLN A 95 -5.62 28.01 1.99
N ASN A 96 -5.29 28.26 0.72
CA ASN A 96 -4.03 28.87 0.33
C ASN A 96 -4.15 30.39 0.35
N THR A 97 -3.90 30.98 1.51
CA THR A 97 -3.92 32.43 1.74
C THR A 97 -2.67 33.15 1.22
N GLN A 98 -1.78 32.49 0.49
CA GLN A 98 -0.50 33.04 0.02
C GLN A 98 -0.67 34.22 -0.96
N ALA A 99 -1.66 34.16 -1.86
CA ALA A 99 -1.90 35.22 -2.82
C ALA A 99 -2.31 36.55 -2.16
N PRO A 100 -3.34 36.62 -1.28
CA PRO A 100 -3.71 37.84 -0.60
C PRO A 100 -2.62 38.36 0.37
N ILE A 101 -1.90 37.45 1.06
CA ILE A 101 -0.77 37.85 1.91
C ILE A 101 0.35 38.46 1.08
N THR A 102 0.67 37.90 -0.07
CA THR A 102 1.70 38.45 -0.97
C THR A 102 1.27 39.78 -1.52
N ALA A 103 0.02 39.93 -1.96
CA ALA A 103 -0.52 41.16 -2.45
C ALA A 103 -0.43 42.29 -1.39
N LEU A 104 -0.81 41.97 -0.13
CA LEU A 104 -0.73 42.89 1.00
C LEU A 104 0.71 43.33 1.30
N LEU A 105 1.65 42.39 1.32
CA LEU A 105 3.06 42.65 1.63
C LEU A 105 3.74 43.46 0.53
N VAL A 106 3.44 43.19 -0.74
CA VAL A 106 3.96 43.98 -1.87
C VAL A 106 3.37 45.37 -1.86
N PHE A 107 2.09 45.51 -1.48
CA PHE A 107 1.44 46.81 -1.33
C PHE A 107 2.10 47.70 -0.25
N THR A 108 2.49 47.06 0.88
CA THR A 108 3.08 47.80 2.04
C THR A 108 4.59 48.01 1.94
N LEU A 109 5.34 47.01 1.42
CA LEU A 109 6.81 46.97 1.43
C LEU A 109 7.46 47.27 0.05
N GLY A 110 6.64 47.39 -0.99
CA GLY A 110 7.10 47.74 -2.33
C GLY A 110 7.47 46.52 -3.22
N ARG A 111 7.79 46.85 -4.47
CA ARG A 111 8.02 45.85 -5.54
C ARG A 111 9.27 44.98 -5.31
N GLU A 112 10.34 45.57 -4.76
CA GLU A 112 11.60 44.85 -4.50
C GLU A 112 11.41 43.71 -3.49
N TYR A 113 10.63 43.97 -2.44
CA TYR A 113 10.26 42.94 -1.48
C TYR A 113 9.45 41.80 -2.11
N GLY A 114 8.56 42.10 -3.03
CA GLY A 114 7.77 41.09 -3.76
C GLY A 114 8.63 40.14 -4.59
N MET A 115 9.67 40.67 -5.25
CA MET A 115 10.61 39.86 -6.03
C MET A 115 11.49 38.98 -5.14
N ALA A 116 12.04 39.51 -4.04
CA ALA A 116 12.80 38.71 -3.07
C ALA A 116 11.95 37.59 -2.48
N ARG A 117 10.69 37.86 -2.11
CA ARG A 117 9.74 36.86 -1.62
C ARG A 117 9.46 35.75 -2.63
N LEU A 118 9.32 36.10 -3.91
CA LEU A 118 9.09 35.10 -4.97
C LEU A 118 10.30 34.17 -5.09
N LEU A 119 11.50 34.70 -5.09
CA LEU A 119 12.75 33.94 -5.14
C LEU A 119 12.87 32.99 -3.92
N ASP A 120 12.62 33.49 -2.72
CA ASP A 120 12.64 32.69 -1.48
C ASP A 120 11.66 31.49 -1.54
N ILE A 121 10.45 31.72 -2.03
CA ILE A 121 9.44 30.65 -2.17
C ILE A 121 9.87 29.64 -3.22
N VAL A 122 10.40 30.06 -4.37
CA VAL A 122 10.89 29.15 -5.41
C VAL A 122 12.05 28.32 -4.88
N ILE A 123 12.98 28.89 -4.13
CA ILE A 123 14.09 28.15 -3.51
C ILE A 123 13.57 27.17 -2.46
N GLY A 124 12.71 27.62 -1.56
CA GLY A 124 12.10 26.74 -0.56
C GLY A 124 11.38 25.55 -1.20
N ALA A 125 10.64 25.81 -2.30
CA ALA A 125 9.97 24.78 -3.07
C ALA A 125 10.94 23.81 -3.76
N LEU A 126 12.01 24.31 -4.38
CA LEU A 126 13.04 23.48 -5.03
C LEU A 126 13.81 22.63 -4.02
N VAL A 127 14.24 23.21 -2.91
CA VAL A 127 14.93 22.48 -1.83
C VAL A 127 14.01 21.42 -1.24
N GLY A 128 12.75 21.77 -0.95
CA GLY A 128 11.76 20.83 -0.43
C GLY A 128 11.44 19.70 -1.40
N ALA A 129 11.26 19.99 -2.69
CA ALA A 129 11.07 18.99 -3.73
C ALA A 129 12.28 18.07 -3.86
N THR A 130 13.49 18.62 -3.88
CA THR A 130 14.74 17.83 -3.97
C THR A 130 14.89 16.90 -2.78
N LEU A 131 14.65 17.39 -1.56
CA LEU A 131 14.68 16.58 -0.34
C LEU A 131 13.63 15.46 -0.38
N THR A 132 12.41 15.77 -0.81
CA THR A 132 11.34 14.79 -0.93
C THR A 132 11.67 13.71 -1.96
N LEU A 133 12.35 14.09 -3.06
CA LEU A 133 12.82 13.14 -4.09
C LEU A 133 14.00 12.28 -3.61
N MET A 134 14.83 12.78 -2.70
CA MET A 134 15.96 12.03 -2.12
C MET A 134 15.54 11.08 -1.00
N ILE A 135 14.45 11.36 -0.30
CA ILE A 135 13.94 10.50 0.79
C ILE A 135 13.29 9.25 0.18
N PRO A 136 13.74 8.03 0.54
CA PRO A 136 13.09 6.82 0.06
C PRO A 136 11.64 6.76 0.58
N PRO A 137 10.66 6.39 -0.27
CA PRO A 137 9.26 6.36 0.12
C PRO A 137 9.03 5.31 1.21
N ARG A 138 8.76 5.76 2.43
CA ARG A 138 8.48 4.90 3.62
C ARG A 138 7.19 4.10 3.45
N HIS A 139 6.28 4.59 2.61
CA HIS A 139 5.01 3.93 2.30
C HIS A 139 5.18 2.55 1.67
N VAL A 140 6.21 2.35 0.83
CA VAL A 140 6.50 1.04 0.19
C VAL A 140 6.92 -0.01 1.22
N GLY A 141 7.70 0.37 2.22
CA GLY A 141 8.09 -0.54 3.30
C GLY A 141 6.94 -0.91 4.22
N ARG A 142 6.05 0.05 4.52
CA ARG A 142 4.85 -0.20 5.31
C ARG A 142 3.87 -1.10 4.57
N ALA A 143 3.59 -0.82 3.29
CA ALA A 143 2.72 -1.67 2.48
C ALA A 143 3.24 -3.12 2.39
N ALA A 144 4.55 -3.34 2.25
CA ALA A 144 5.12 -4.69 2.27
C ALA A 144 4.89 -5.39 3.61
N LYS A 145 5.02 -4.67 4.72
CA LYS A 145 4.76 -5.22 6.06
C LYS A 145 3.26 -5.53 6.26
N ASP A 146 2.37 -4.61 5.86
CA ASP A 146 0.93 -4.83 5.96
C ASP A 146 0.49 -6.08 5.17
N MET A 147 1.15 -6.37 4.03
CA MET A 147 0.91 -7.60 3.25
C MET A 147 1.47 -8.84 3.94
N ALA A 148 2.65 -8.75 4.54
CA ALA A 148 3.24 -9.85 5.30
C ALA A 148 2.37 -10.20 6.52
N ASP A 149 1.97 -9.21 7.30
CA ASP A 149 1.07 -9.40 8.45
C ASP A 149 -0.28 -10.03 8.04
N LEU A 150 -0.77 -9.72 6.83
CA LEU A 150 -2.00 -10.34 6.30
C LEU A 150 -1.78 -11.77 5.84
N ALA A 151 -0.62 -12.10 5.24
CA ALA A 151 -0.27 -13.45 4.84
C ALA A 151 -0.10 -14.37 6.06
N ASP A 152 0.49 -13.86 7.15
CA ASP A 152 0.60 -14.54 8.44
C ASP A 152 -0.78 -14.83 9.05
N ASP A 153 -1.67 -13.84 9.10
CA ASP A 153 -3.05 -14.04 9.56
C ASP A 153 -3.82 -15.10 8.73
N LEU A 154 -3.55 -15.20 7.41
CA LEU A 154 -4.11 -16.24 6.54
C LEU A 154 -3.54 -17.63 6.87
N ALA A 155 -2.22 -17.71 7.06
CA ALA A 155 -1.53 -18.93 7.46
C ALA A 155 -2.09 -19.48 8.79
N ASP A 156 -2.21 -18.61 9.78
CA ASP A 156 -2.79 -18.93 11.08
C ASP A 156 -4.23 -19.40 10.98
N LEU A 157 -5.06 -18.75 10.14
CA LEU A 157 -6.45 -19.19 9.97
C LEU A 157 -6.53 -20.55 9.28
N CYS A 158 -5.66 -20.83 8.30
CA CYS A 158 -5.58 -22.16 7.69
C CYS A 158 -5.21 -23.24 8.72
N SER A 159 -4.24 -22.96 9.60
CA SER A 159 -3.83 -23.87 10.67
C SER A 159 -4.95 -24.09 11.71
N ASP A 160 -5.66 -23.03 12.12
CA ASP A 160 -6.81 -23.14 13.03
C ASP A 160 -7.95 -23.97 12.43
N LEU A 161 -8.22 -23.81 11.13
CA LEU A 161 -9.22 -24.61 10.39
C LEU A 161 -8.77 -26.07 10.31
N ALA A 162 -7.50 -26.33 9.98
CA ALA A 162 -6.93 -27.66 9.89
C ALA A 162 -7.03 -28.40 11.24
N GLU A 163 -6.64 -27.74 12.33
CA GLU A 163 -6.71 -28.32 13.67
C GLU A 163 -8.15 -28.60 14.09
N GLY A 164 -9.07 -27.66 13.85
CA GLY A 164 -10.47 -27.86 14.14
C GLY A 164 -11.09 -29.02 13.37
N VAL A 165 -10.76 -29.14 12.08
CA VAL A 165 -11.26 -30.26 11.24
C VAL A 165 -10.72 -31.61 11.72
N ARG A 166 -9.50 -31.69 12.23
CA ARG A 166 -8.94 -32.92 12.83
C ARG A 166 -9.65 -33.37 14.10
N GLN A 167 -10.05 -32.39 14.94
CA GLN A 167 -10.60 -32.66 16.29
C GLN A 167 -12.13 -32.72 16.33
N SER A 168 -12.81 -32.52 15.24
CA SER A 168 -14.22 -32.14 15.18
C SER A 168 -14.53 -30.78 15.81
N TRP A 169 -15.31 -29.95 15.12
CA TRP A 169 -15.57 -28.56 15.51
C TRP A 169 -17.04 -28.32 15.82
N THR A 170 -17.31 -27.30 16.63
CA THR A 170 -18.66 -26.84 16.94
C THR A 170 -19.12 -25.78 15.96
N ALA A 171 -20.43 -25.58 15.83
CA ALA A 171 -21.01 -24.48 15.07
C ALA A 171 -20.49 -23.11 15.54
N SER A 172 -20.26 -22.95 16.86
CA SER A 172 -19.68 -21.72 17.43
C SER A 172 -18.25 -21.47 16.98
N GLN A 173 -17.42 -22.51 16.92
CA GLN A 173 -16.04 -22.41 16.41
C GLN A 173 -16.04 -22.04 14.91
N ALA A 174 -16.86 -22.69 14.10
CA ALA A 174 -16.99 -22.40 12.68
C ALA A 174 -17.42 -20.94 12.41
N GLN A 175 -18.36 -20.42 13.22
CA GLN A 175 -18.76 -19.01 13.14
C GLN A 175 -17.63 -18.06 13.51
N LYS A 176 -16.76 -18.41 14.47
CA LYS A 176 -15.56 -17.62 14.79
C LYS A 176 -14.56 -17.60 13.63
N TRP A 177 -14.32 -18.72 12.97
CA TRP A 177 -13.46 -18.77 11.76
C TRP A 177 -14.02 -17.92 10.64
N LEU A 178 -15.32 -18.04 10.35
CA LEU A 178 -15.98 -17.23 9.34
C LEU A 178 -15.90 -15.70 9.68
N ALA A 179 -16.07 -15.34 10.93
CA ALA A 179 -15.91 -13.96 11.39
C ALA A 179 -14.44 -13.49 11.24
N ARG A 180 -13.45 -14.36 11.51
CA ARG A 180 -12.03 -14.05 11.29
C ARG A 180 -11.74 -13.86 9.80
N ALA A 181 -12.20 -14.73 8.91
CA ALA A 181 -12.04 -14.60 7.46
C ALA A 181 -12.65 -13.30 6.92
N ARG A 182 -13.82 -12.88 7.44
CA ARG A 182 -14.43 -11.57 7.09
C ARG A 182 -13.58 -10.38 7.53
N ARG A 183 -12.95 -10.46 8.70
CA ARG A 183 -12.03 -9.40 9.18
C ARG A 183 -10.77 -9.30 8.32
N LEU A 184 -10.22 -10.41 7.84
CA LEU A 184 -9.10 -10.41 6.89
C LEU A 184 -9.44 -9.64 5.62
N SER A 185 -10.60 -9.88 5.04
CA SER A 185 -11.08 -9.11 3.86
C SER A 185 -11.24 -7.60 4.14
N ALA A 186 -11.55 -7.19 5.37
CA ALA A 186 -11.60 -5.78 5.75
C ALA A 186 -10.20 -5.16 5.90
N ARG A 187 -9.25 -5.89 6.50
CA ARG A 187 -7.82 -5.46 6.61
C ARG A 187 -7.17 -5.33 5.24
N LEU A 188 -7.48 -6.23 4.31
CA LEU A 188 -6.99 -6.17 2.94
C LEU A 188 -7.31 -4.84 2.25
N ARG A 189 -8.52 -4.31 2.41
CA ARG A 189 -8.87 -3.01 1.83
C ARG A 189 -7.96 -1.88 2.33
N SER A 190 -7.67 -1.84 3.62
CA SER A 190 -6.74 -0.87 4.21
C SER A 190 -5.31 -1.02 3.64
N ALA A 191 -4.87 -2.25 3.44
CA ALA A 191 -3.57 -2.57 2.88
C ALA A 191 -3.49 -2.22 1.37
N HIS A 192 -4.56 -2.45 0.61
CA HIS A 192 -4.69 -2.04 -0.79
C HIS A 192 -4.58 -0.50 -0.93
N GLU A 193 -5.31 0.26 -0.12
CA GLU A 193 -5.21 1.72 -0.08
C GLU A 193 -3.80 2.20 0.28
N SER A 194 -3.09 1.47 1.14
CA SER A 194 -1.69 1.78 1.48
C SER A 194 -0.75 1.54 0.31
N ALA A 195 -0.97 0.47 -0.46
CA ALA A 195 -0.21 0.15 -1.67
C ALA A 195 -0.48 1.17 -2.80
N GLU A 196 -1.73 1.60 -2.99
CA GLU A 196 -2.09 2.64 -3.95
C GLU A 196 -1.44 3.99 -3.61
N ARG A 197 -1.48 4.41 -2.35
CA ARG A 197 -0.77 5.62 -1.88
C ARG A 197 0.74 5.53 -2.12
N ALA A 198 1.33 4.34 -1.95
CA ALA A 198 2.72 4.09 -2.30
C ALA A 198 2.96 4.23 -3.81
N ASN A 199 2.03 3.76 -4.65
CA ASN A 199 2.10 3.87 -6.10
C ASN A 199 2.05 5.33 -6.59
N GLU A 200 1.12 6.12 -6.05
CA GLU A 200 1.02 7.54 -6.36
C GLU A 200 2.30 8.30 -6.00
N SER A 201 2.89 7.97 -4.83
CA SER A 201 4.12 8.62 -4.36
C SER A 201 5.33 8.36 -5.28
N LEU A 202 5.29 7.31 -6.09
CA LEU A 202 6.40 6.92 -6.99
C LEU A 202 6.34 7.56 -8.38
N ARG A 203 5.23 8.20 -8.75
CA ARG A 203 5.09 8.84 -10.08
C ARG A 203 6.20 9.86 -10.37
N PHE A 204 6.74 10.49 -9.33
CA PHE A 204 7.73 11.57 -9.43
C PHE A 204 9.10 11.24 -8.83
N THR A 205 9.36 10.00 -8.42
CA THR A 205 10.65 9.61 -7.82
C THR A 205 11.71 9.31 -8.89
N LEU A 206 12.90 9.93 -8.79
CA LEU A 206 14.01 9.76 -9.72
C LEU A 206 14.58 8.32 -9.76
N ARG A 207 14.50 7.56 -8.67
CA ARG A 207 14.93 6.14 -8.57
C ARG A 207 13.90 5.16 -9.16
N ARG A 208 13.48 5.40 -10.39
CA ARG A 208 12.28 4.78 -11.00
C ARG A 208 12.32 3.25 -11.17
N ALA A 209 13.43 2.64 -11.56
CA ALA A 209 13.40 1.23 -11.98
C ALA A 209 13.26 0.24 -10.81
N ARG A 210 14.12 0.32 -9.79
CA ARG A 210 14.12 -0.62 -8.65
C ARG A 210 12.88 -0.47 -7.77
N THR A 211 12.45 0.77 -7.55
CA THR A 211 11.29 1.06 -6.69
C THR A 211 9.98 0.69 -7.39
N ARG A 212 9.87 0.89 -8.72
CA ARG A 212 8.72 0.42 -9.52
C ARG A 212 8.63 -1.11 -9.52
N GLN A 213 9.75 -1.82 -9.63
CA GLN A 213 9.74 -3.27 -9.58
C GLN A 213 9.32 -3.79 -8.20
N ARG A 214 9.75 -3.12 -7.10
CA ARG A 214 9.30 -3.45 -5.75
C ARG A 214 7.81 -3.21 -5.58
N LEU A 215 7.29 -2.11 -6.12
CA LEU A 215 5.87 -1.81 -6.04
C LEU A 215 5.02 -2.79 -6.85
N ARG A 216 5.44 -3.15 -8.07
CA ARG A 216 4.74 -4.18 -8.85
C ARG A 216 4.59 -5.48 -8.05
N ARG A 217 5.66 -5.90 -7.36
CA ARG A 217 5.62 -7.08 -6.47
C ARG A 217 4.60 -6.92 -5.35
N ILE A 218 4.55 -5.76 -4.70
CA ILE A 218 3.56 -5.49 -3.65
C ILE A 218 2.14 -5.53 -4.24
N MET A 219 1.90 -4.95 -5.41
CA MET A 219 0.59 -5.01 -6.06
C MET A 219 0.18 -6.44 -6.44
N GLN A 220 1.12 -7.26 -6.90
CA GLN A 220 0.88 -8.69 -7.14
C GLN A 220 0.58 -9.45 -5.85
N ALA A 221 1.28 -9.13 -4.75
CA ALA A 221 0.99 -9.70 -3.44
C ALA A 221 -0.41 -9.29 -2.93
N VAL A 222 -0.83 -8.04 -3.17
CA VAL A 222 -2.20 -7.58 -2.83
C VAL A 222 -3.24 -8.43 -3.56
N LEU A 223 -3.11 -8.63 -4.87
CA LEU A 223 -4.05 -9.43 -5.67
C LEU A 223 -4.06 -10.90 -5.22
N CYS A 224 -2.88 -11.49 -4.97
CA CYS A 224 -2.74 -12.82 -4.42
C CYS A 224 -3.54 -12.99 -3.11
N LEU A 225 -3.32 -12.07 -2.15
CA LEU A 225 -3.98 -12.13 -0.86
C LEU A 225 -5.48 -11.79 -0.94
N GLU A 226 -5.90 -11.00 -1.94
CA GLU A 226 -7.31 -10.71 -2.20
C GLU A 226 -8.07 -11.97 -2.61
N HIS A 227 -7.55 -12.71 -3.58
CA HIS A 227 -8.13 -13.99 -4.00
C HIS A 227 -8.09 -15.00 -2.86
N ALA A 228 -6.96 -15.10 -2.15
CA ALA A 228 -6.82 -15.97 -1.00
C ALA A 228 -7.86 -15.71 0.12
N CYS A 229 -8.09 -14.44 0.46
CA CYS A 229 -9.12 -14.07 1.43
C CYS A 229 -10.53 -14.49 1.00
N LEU A 230 -10.83 -14.42 -0.31
CA LEU A 230 -12.13 -14.83 -0.85
C LEU A 230 -12.32 -16.35 -0.74
N GLN A 231 -11.33 -17.13 -1.16
CA GLN A 231 -11.36 -18.59 -1.10
C GLN A 231 -11.41 -19.09 0.34
N LEU A 232 -10.55 -18.57 1.23
CA LEU A 232 -10.54 -18.98 2.63
C LEU A 232 -11.86 -18.64 3.35
N ARG A 233 -12.50 -17.55 2.97
CA ARG A 233 -13.86 -17.24 3.44
C ARG A 233 -14.89 -18.25 2.92
N GLY A 234 -14.73 -18.75 1.70
CA GLY A 234 -15.54 -19.84 1.11
C GLY A 234 -15.43 -21.10 1.95
N VAL A 235 -14.19 -21.54 2.22
CA VAL A 235 -13.89 -22.68 3.09
C VAL A 235 -14.51 -22.52 4.48
N ALA A 236 -14.27 -21.39 5.15
CA ALA A 236 -14.81 -21.15 6.49
C ALA A 236 -16.35 -21.14 6.52
N ARG A 237 -16.98 -20.64 5.45
CA ARG A 237 -18.43 -20.64 5.31
C ARG A 237 -18.97 -22.07 5.10
N ALA A 238 -18.36 -22.85 4.22
CA ALA A 238 -18.77 -24.23 3.96
C ALA A 238 -18.67 -25.09 5.22
N LEU A 239 -17.61 -24.93 6.02
CA LEU A 239 -17.46 -25.61 7.31
C LEU A 239 -18.50 -25.14 8.34
N ALA A 240 -18.90 -23.87 8.31
CA ALA A 240 -19.95 -23.35 9.18
C ALA A 240 -21.34 -23.90 8.79
N ASP A 241 -21.63 -24.00 7.49
CA ASP A 241 -22.86 -24.56 6.95
C ASP A 241 -22.97 -26.07 7.28
N LEU A 242 -21.85 -26.81 7.20
CA LEU A 242 -21.79 -28.23 7.61
C LEU A 242 -22.05 -28.39 9.11
N ALA A 243 -21.42 -27.59 9.95
CA ALA A 243 -21.60 -27.66 11.40
C ALA A 243 -23.03 -27.29 11.84
N ALA A 244 -23.72 -26.45 11.07
CA ALA A 244 -25.11 -26.05 11.32
C ALA A 244 -26.15 -26.98 10.71
N GLY A 245 -25.75 -28.03 9.95
CA GLY A 245 -26.66 -28.94 9.26
C GLY A 245 -27.53 -28.25 8.19
N VAL A 246 -27.05 -27.14 7.61
CA VAL A 246 -27.78 -26.36 6.61
C VAL A 246 -27.90 -27.14 5.30
N ARG A 247 -29.02 -27.01 4.58
CA ARG A 247 -29.27 -27.61 3.26
C ARG A 247 -29.27 -29.16 3.28
N GLY A 248 -29.65 -29.79 4.39
CA GLY A 248 -29.71 -31.25 4.49
C GLY A 248 -28.34 -31.92 4.54
N LEU A 249 -27.29 -31.17 4.85
CA LEU A 249 -25.96 -31.70 5.07
C LEU A 249 -26.00 -32.64 6.29
N PRO A 250 -25.45 -33.88 6.20
CA PRO A 250 -25.33 -34.76 7.34
C PRO A 250 -24.38 -34.12 8.37
N GLY A 251 -24.58 -34.45 9.64
CA GLY A 251 -23.67 -34.00 10.69
C GLY A 251 -22.25 -34.49 10.48
N GLN A 252 -21.29 -33.86 11.16
CA GLN A 252 -19.84 -34.18 11.04
C GLN A 252 -19.48 -35.67 11.23
N ARG A 253 -20.32 -36.46 11.91
CA ARG A 253 -20.08 -37.85 12.21
C ARG A 253 -20.16 -38.79 10.98
N GLU A 254 -20.74 -38.34 9.88
CA GLU A 254 -20.93 -39.12 8.66
C GLU A 254 -19.93 -38.74 7.54
N THR A 255 -18.90 -37.98 7.86
CA THR A 255 -18.01 -37.39 6.85
C THR A 255 -16.85 -38.26 6.37
N GLY A 256 -16.73 -39.50 6.88
CA GLY A 256 -15.69 -40.48 6.44
C GLY A 256 -14.26 -40.03 6.70
N SER A 257 -13.32 -40.38 5.82
CA SER A 257 -11.89 -40.11 5.93
C SER A 257 -11.48 -38.78 5.26
N PHE A 258 -12.35 -38.16 4.44
CA PHE A 258 -12.06 -36.93 3.71
C PHE A 258 -11.62 -35.77 4.63
N PRO A 259 -12.22 -35.51 5.81
CA PRO A 259 -11.81 -34.43 6.68
C PRO A 259 -10.36 -34.51 7.13
N GLN A 260 -9.80 -35.70 7.31
CA GLN A 260 -8.42 -35.88 7.72
C GLN A 260 -7.44 -35.36 6.65
N VAL A 261 -7.60 -35.83 5.41
CA VAL A 261 -6.75 -35.38 4.29
C VAL A 261 -6.98 -33.92 3.95
N PHE A 262 -8.22 -33.46 4.07
CA PHE A 262 -8.55 -32.04 3.88
C PHE A 262 -7.87 -31.16 4.93
N ALA A 263 -7.78 -31.58 6.19
CA ALA A 263 -7.05 -30.88 7.24
C ALA A 263 -5.54 -30.81 6.97
N GLU A 264 -4.96 -31.92 6.45
CA GLU A 264 -3.56 -31.93 6.04
C GLU A 264 -3.30 -30.97 4.87
N LEU A 265 -4.22 -30.90 3.91
CA LEU A 265 -4.15 -29.98 2.79
C LEU A 265 -4.21 -28.50 3.25
N LEU A 266 -5.13 -28.17 4.17
CA LEU A 266 -5.21 -26.83 4.77
C LEU A 266 -3.92 -26.45 5.51
N ASP A 267 -3.33 -27.39 6.25
CA ASP A 267 -2.07 -27.17 6.96
C ASP A 267 -0.89 -26.92 6.00
N ALA A 268 -0.82 -27.69 4.89
CA ALA A 268 0.16 -27.45 3.85
C ALA A 268 -0.01 -26.08 3.19
N ILE A 269 -1.24 -25.65 2.94
CA ILE A 269 -1.55 -24.32 2.42
C ILE A 269 -1.15 -23.23 3.43
N GLY A 270 -1.45 -23.39 4.72
CA GLY A 270 -1.03 -22.48 5.77
C GLY A 270 0.50 -22.29 5.80
N LYS A 271 1.25 -23.39 5.72
CA LYS A 271 2.72 -23.35 5.62
C LYS A 271 3.21 -22.64 4.36
N ALA A 272 2.51 -22.77 3.23
CA ALA A 272 2.84 -22.07 2.00
C ALA A 272 2.68 -20.54 2.16
N TYR A 273 1.60 -20.07 2.82
CA TYR A 273 1.39 -18.66 3.13
C TYR A 273 2.40 -18.11 4.15
N ALA A 274 2.82 -18.90 5.13
CA ALA A 274 3.89 -18.53 6.05
C ALA A 274 5.24 -18.36 5.31
N CYS A 275 5.58 -19.25 4.37
CA CYS A 275 6.76 -19.07 3.51
C CYS A 275 6.63 -17.81 2.63
N PHE A 276 5.43 -17.54 2.11
CA PHE A 276 5.16 -16.36 1.30
C PHE A 276 5.31 -15.07 2.11
N GLU A 277 4.82 -15.02 3.35
CA GLU A 277 5.04 -13.93 4.31
C GLU A 277 6.54 -13.62 4.45
N HIS A 278 7.36 -14.63 4.77
CA HIS A 278 8.80 -14.48 4.89
C HIS A 278 9.44 -13.90 3.63
N LEU A 279 9.03 -14.33 2.43
CA LEU A 279 9.51 -13.79 1.16
C LEU A 279 9.15 -12.33 0.93
N LEU A 280 8.04 -11.84 1.49
CA LEU A 280 7.65 -10.43 1.45
C LEU A 280 8.51 -9.56 2.37
N VAL A 281 8.88 -10.07 3.56
CA VAL A 281 9.70 -9.38 4.54
C VAL A 281 11.18 -9.42 4.15
N VAL A 282 11.69 -10.60 3.79
CA VAL A 282 13.10 -10.86 3.45
C VAL A 282 13.23 -11.18 1.96
N PRO A 283 13.27 -10.16 1.08
CA PRO A 283 13.22 -10.35 -0.36
C PRO A 283 14.52 -10.91 -0.95
N GLY A 284 14.94 -12.07 -0.54
CA GLY A 284 16.18 -12.69 -0.99
C GLY A 284 16.40 -14.06 -0.40
N SER A 285 15.52 -14.53 0.46
CA SER A 285 15.60 -15.87 1.05
C SER A 285 15.34 -16.95 -0.01
N GLY A 286 16.40 -17.59 -0.48
CA GLY A 286 16.30 -18.75 -1.37
C GLY A 286 15.80 -19.99 -0.64
N GLU A 287 16.01 -20.09 0.67
CA GLU A 287 15.50 -21.20 1.51
C GLU A 287 13.98 -21.16 1.60
N ASP A 288 13.40 -19.99 1.88
CA ASP A 288 11.94 -19.86 1.96
C ASP A 288 11.27 -20.20 0.61
N LEU A 289 11.92 -19.86 -0.52
CA LEU A 289 11.41 -20.25 -1.83
C LEU A 289 11.49 -21.77 -2.08
N VAL A 290 12.56 -22.42 -1.60
CA VAL A 290 12.67 -23.89 -1.67
C VAL A 290 11.61 -24.53 -0.79
N HIS A 291 11.36 -24.02 0.40
CA HIS A 291 10.30 -24.48 1.29
C HIS A 291 8.90 -24.27 0.69
N LEU A 292 8.65 -23.09 0.11
CA LEU A 292 7.39 -22.80 -0.58
C LEU A 292 7.12 -23.82 -1.70
N ARG A 293 8.11 -24.14 -2.52
CA ARG A 293 7.96 -25.18 -3.56
C ARG A 293 7.67 -26.54 -2.98
N ALA A 294 8.32 -26.90 -1.87
CA ALA A 294 8.08 -28.18 -1.21
C ALA A 294 6.66 -28.27 -0.63
N THR A 295 6.16 -27.20 -0.02
CA THR A 295 4.78 -27.15 0.50
C THR A 295 3.73 -27.16 -0.60
N ILE A 296 4.00 -26.50 -1.75
CA ILE A 296 3.12 -26.55 -2.94
C ILE A 296 3.04 -28.00 -3.48
N ALA A 297 4.20 -28.67 -3.66
CA ALA A 297 4.24 -30.06 -4.12
C ALA A 297 3.55 -31.02 -3.14
N GLU A 298 3.67 -30.80 -1.84
CA GLU A 298 2.94 -31.53 -0.80
C GLU A 298 1.43 -31.29 -0.93
N GLY A 299 0.99 -30.04 -1.09
CA GLY A 299 -0.40 -29.69 -1.31
C GLY A 299 -1.00 -30.39 -2.53
N GLU A 300 -0.25 -30.51 -3.64
CA GLU A 300 -0.68 -31.24 -4.84
C GLU A 300 -0.87 -32.72 -4.59
N ARG A 301 0.01 -33.29 -3.77
CA ARG A 301 -0.10 -34.72 -3.39
C ARG A 301 -1.36 -34.97 -2.54
N LEU A 302 -1.60 -34.09 -1.56
CA LEU A 302 -2.77 -34.14 -0.68
C LEU A 302 -4.08 -33.90 -1.44
N GLU A 303 -4.08 -32.99 -2.38
CA GLU A 303 -5.21 -32.76 -3.30
C GLU A 303 -5.58 -34.02 -4.06
N ARG A 304 -4.60 -34.70 -4.65
CA ARG A 304 -4.86 -35.97 -5.35
C ARG A 304 -5.42 -37.04 -4.43
N ALA A 305 -4.92 -37.14 -3.20
CA ALA A 305 -5.46 -38.07 -2.20
C ALA A 305 -6.89 -37.70 -1.81
N ALA A 306 -7.20 -36.44 -1.61
CA ALA A 306 -8.56 -35.97 -1.32
C ALA A 306 -9.55 -36.25 -2.48
N ARG A 307 -9.11 -36.08 -3.73
CA ARG A 307 -9.90 -36.41 -4.92
C ARG A 307 -10.21 -37.92 -4.99
N MET A 308 -9.26 -38.79 -4.65
CA MET A 308 -9.49 -40.24 -4.61
C MET A 308 -10.53 -40.61 -3.55
N GLN A 309 -10.45 -40.02 -2.35
CA GLN A 309 -11.44 -40.24 -1.30
C GLN A 309 -12.83 -39.70 -1.67
N MET A 310 -12.88 -38.59 -2.37
CA MET A 310 -14.13 -38.01 -2.86
C MET A 310 -14.81 -38.90 -3.91
N ALA A 311 -14.05 -39.67 -4.70
CA ALA A 311 -14.58 -40.57 -5.67
C ALA A 311 -15.34 -41.78 -5.05
N GLU A 312 -15.12 -42.05 -3.75
CA GLU A 312 -15.85 -43.10 -3.00
C GLU A 312 -17.22 -42.63 -2.49
N ILE A 313 -17.51 -41.32 -2.59
CA ILE A 313 -18.76 -40.72 -2.12
C ILE A 313 -19.78 -40.71 -3.25
N ASP A 314 -21.06 -41.01 -2.92
CA ASP A 314 -22.16 -40.95 -3.87
C ASP A 314 -22.23 -39.52 -4.49
N PRO A 315 -22.14 -39.42 -5.84
CA PRO A 315 -22.22 -38.10 -6.53
C PRO A 315 -23.54 -37.34 -6.30
N HIS A 316 -24.60 -38.03 -5.88
CA HIS A 316 -25.89 -37.44 -5.54
C HIS A 316 -25.96 -36.94 -4.08
N SER A 317 -24.96 -37.26 -3.26
CA SER A 317 -24.88 -36.80 -1.89
C SER A 317 -24.60 -35.29 -1.81
N PRO A 318 -25.25 -34.56 -0.92
CA PRO A 318 -24.89 -33.16 -0.61
C PRO A 318 -23.43 -32.98 -0.18
N LEU A 319 -22.82 -34.01 0.42
CA LEU A 319 -21.41 -34.02 0.79
C LEU A 319 -20.49 -34.00 -0.41
N TRP A 320 -20.82 -34.64 -1.51
CA TRP A 320 -20.00 -34.62 -2.72
C TRP A 320 -19.84 -33.19 -3.26
N THR A 321 -20.94 -32.44 -3.35
CA THR A 321 -20.92 -31.05 -3.79
C THR A 321 -20.15 -30.17 -2.80
N LEU A 322 -20.32 -30.36 -1.49
CA LEU A 322 -19.61 -29.59 -0.47
C LEU A 322 -18.09 -29.83 -0.53
N TYR A 323 -17.68 -31.12 -0.60
CA TYR A 323 -16.26 -31.47 -0.64
C TYR A 323 -15.60 -31.01 -1.94
N GLY A 324 -16.33 -31.07 -3.06
CA GLY A 324 -15.86 -30.51 -4.33
C GLY A 324 -15.58 -29.01 -4.23
N ALA A 325 -16.50 -28.25 -3.63
CA ALA A 325 -16.32 -26.81 -3.41
C ALA A 325 -15.16 -26.51 -2.46
N LEU A 326 -15.05 -27.22 -1.33
CA LEU A 326 -13.94 -27.08 -0.39
C LEU A 326 -12.59 -27.36 -1.03
N LEU A 327 -12.53 -28.40 -1.85
CA LEU A 327 -11.30 -28.81 -2.54
C LEU A 327 -10.92 -27.79 -3.62
N ASP A 328 -11.89 -27.26 -4.37
CA ASP A 328 -11.66 -26.23 -5.39
C ASP A 328 -11.13 -24.94 -4.76
N ASP A 329 -11.75 -24.47 -3.67
CA ASP A 329 -11.25 -23.33 -2.90
C ASP A 329 -9.79 -23.56 -2.43
N CYS A 330 -9.43 -24.75 -1.97
CA CYS A 330 -8.07 -25.09 -1.55
C CYS A 330 -7.08 -25.14 -2.73
N VAL A 331 -7.50 -25.66 -3.88
CA VAL A 331 -6.70 -25.67 -5.11
C VAL A 331 -6.38 -24.24 -5.55
N GLN A 332 -7.38 -23.36 -5.54
CA GLN A 332 -7.20 -21.96 -5.87
C GLN A 332 -6.27 -21.28 -4.85
N LEU A 333 -6.50 -21.46 -3.54
CA LEU A 333 -5.61 -20.92 -2.49
C LEU A 333 -4.14 -21.29 -2.72
N ARG A 334 -3.86 -22.56 -3.03
CA ARG A 334 -2.52 -23.05 -3.30
C ARG A 334 -1.93 -22.43 -4.58
N HIS A 335 -2.75 -22.35 -5.64
CA HIS A 335 -2.33 -21.82 -6.95
C HIS A 335 -1.96 -20.33 -6.89
N GLU A 336 -2.65 -19.53 -6.05
CA GLU A 336 -2.36 -18.11 -5.91
C GLU A 336 -0.92 -17.82 -5.44
N VAL A 337 -0.36 -18.67 -4.56
CA VAL A 337 1.01 -18.51 -4.03
C VAL A 337 2.05 -19.37 -4.75
N ASP A 338 1.67 -20.10 -5.78
CA ASP A 338 2.60 -20.94 -6.54
C ASP A 338 3.69 -20.06 -7.20
N PRO A 339 4.97 -20.31 -6.85
CA PRO A 339 6.06 -19.48 -7.34
C PRO A 339 6.38 -19.68 -8.83
N ASP A 340 5.99 -20.80 -9.43
CA ASP A 340 6.38 -21.19 -10.77
C ASP A 340 5.23 -21.04 -11.77
N ASP A 341 4.03 -21.53 -11.46
CA ASP A 341 2.87 -21.54 -12.35
C ASP A 341 1.73 -20.65 -11.89
N GLY A 342 1.82 -20.05 -10.69
CA GLY A 342 0.80 -19.20 -10.13
C GLY A 342 0.61 -17.85 -10.85
N PRO A 343 -0.61 -17.29 -10.82
CA PRO A 343 -0.93 -16.02 -11.47
C PRO A 343 -0.16 -14.84 -10.88
N HIS A 344 0.23 -14.94 -9.61
CA HIS A 344 0.94 -13.89 -8.88
C HIS A 344 2.42 -14.20 -8.62
N ARG A 345 3.04 -15.07 -9.42
CA ARG A 345 4.46 -15.42 -9.33
C ARG A 345 5.42 -14.22 -9.34
N GLU A 346 5.00 -13.08 -9.91
CA GLU A 346 5.81 -11.85 -9.90
C GLU A 346 5.91 -11.18 -8.52
N ALA A 347 5.07 -11.56 -7.54
CA ALA A 347 5.21 -11.12 -6.16
C ALA A 347 6.54 -11.58 -5.55
N ILE A 348 7.06 -12.72 -6.03
CA ILE A 348 8.28 -13.33 -5.52
C ILE A 348 9.54 -12.63 -6.08
N PRO A 349 10.47 -12.23 -5.20
CA PRO A 349 11.67 -11.51 -5.62
C PRO A 349 12.59 -12.33 -6.54
N PRO A 350 13.15 -11.75 -7.63
CA PRO A 350 14.10 -12.44 -8.51
C PRO A 350 15.33 -12.97 -7.78
N ARG A 351 15.80 -12.26 -6.75
CA ARG A 351 16.95 -12.68 -5.93
C ARG A 351 16.69 -13.98 -5.18
N ALA A 352 15.47 -14.19 -4.68
CA ALA A 352 15.11 -15.46 -4.06
C ALA A 352 15.17 -16.61 -5.05
N ARG A 353 14.74 -16.40 -6.31
CA ARG A 353 14.82 -17.39 -7.39
C ARG A 353 16.28 -17.74 -7.74
N GLU A 354 17.15 -16.74 -7.84
CA GLU A 354 18.58 -16.94 -8.10
C GLU A 354 19.26 -17.73 -6.96
N GLN A 355 18.97 -17.39 -5.71
CA GLN A 355 19.52 -18.10 -4.56
C GLN A 355 18.97 -19.54 -4.44
N ALA A 356 17.69 -19.73 -4.64
CA ALA A 356 17.09 -21.07 -4.65
C ALA A 356 17.73 -21.97 -5.73
N ALA A 357 17.96 -21.44 -6.94
CA ALA A 357 18.63 -22.17 -7.99
C ALA A 357 20.07 -22.60 -7.61
N ARG A 358 20.80 -21.74 -6.89
CA ARG A 358 22.15 -22.09 -6.37
C ARG A 358 22.12 -23.14 -5.27
N LEU A 359 21.11 -23.10 -4.39
CA LEU A 359 20.94 -24.10 -3.32
C LEU A 359 20.59 -25.47 -3.89
N THR A 360 19.70 -25.53 -4.87
CA THR A 360 19.32 -26.79 -5.52
C THR A 360 20.44 -27.41 -6.34
N SER A 361 21.29 -26.59 -6.97
CA SER A 361 22.48 -27.10 -7.70
C SER A 361 23.52 -27.70 -6.75
N ARG A 362 23.76 -27.09 -5.58
CA ARG A 362 24.69 -27.59 -4.56
C ARG A 362 24.25 -28.89 -3.89
N ARG A 363 22.96 -29.21 -3.83
CA ARG A 363 22.42 -30.46 -3.26
C ARG A 363 22.48 -31.65 -4.27
N ARG A 364 22.73 -31.37 -5.54
CA ARG A 364 22.87 -32.39 -6.60
C ARG A 364 24.30 -32.87 -6.83
N HIS A 365 25.27 -32.20 -6.24
CA HIS A 365 26.69 -32.57 -6.18
C HIS A 365 27.08 -33.01 -4.76
#